data_49dd19efacdf445d420392f4d50ea3ca
#
_entry.id   49dd19efacdf445d420392f4d50ea3ca
#
_cell.length_a   1.000
_cell.length_b   1.000
_cell.length_c   1.000
_cell.angle_alpha   90.00
_cell.angle_beta   90.00
_cell.angle_gamma   90.00
#
_symmetry.space_group_name_H-M   'P 1'
#
loop_
_entity.id
_entity.type
_entity.pdbx_description
1 polymer ?
#
loop_
_entity_poly.entity_id
_entity_poly.type
_entity_poly.pdbx_seq_one_letter_code
_entity_poly.pdbx_strand_id
1 'polypeptide(L)'
;MAKQRIGITVKLFGGIDLDSGFSEYDPDKGLDLATSEGIRLAKVLKTAGVKVNADTVYFVNGAKAGPRVKMKDGDTVFCMKPLAGG
;
A
#
# COMPACT_ATOMS: atom_id res chain seq x y z
N MET A 1 -20.84 -15.69 4.49
CA MET A 1 -21.08 -14.32 4.96
C MET A 1 -20.28 -13.34 4.14
N ALA A 2 -20.90 -12.26 3.71
CA ALA A 2 -20.21 -11.23 2.93
C ALA A 2 -19.23 -10.49 3.83
N LYS A 3 -18.01 -10.28 3.33
CA LYS A 3 -17.04 -9.47 4.04
C LYS A 3 -17.41 -8.01 3.91
N GLN A 4 -17.15 -7.25 4.97
CA GLN A 4 -17.44 -5.83 4.98
C GLN A 4 -16.45 -5.08 4.10
N ARG A 5 -16.96 -4.07 3.37
CA ARG A 5 -16.08 -3.16 2.61
C ARG A 5 -15.39 -2.22 3.56
N ILE A 6 -14.11 -1.99 3.31
CA ILE A 6 -13.30 -1.08 4.12
C ILE A 6 -12.58 -0.09 3.22
N GLY A 7 -12.19 1.03 3.80
CA GLY A 7 -11.37 2.03 3.14
C GLY A 7 -9.99 2.09 3.78
N ILE A 8 -8.96 2.10 2.96
CA ILE A 8 -7.58 2.27 3.42
C ILE A 8 -6.90 3.35 2.60
N THR A 9 -5.86 3.94 3.16
CA THR A 9 -5.04 4.93 2.48
C THR A 9 -3.64 4.36 2.29
N VAL A 10 -3.12 4.43 1.06
CA VAL A 10 -1.78 3.93 0.76
C VAL A 10 -0.93 5.08 0.25
N LYS A 11 0.21 5.32 0.90
CA LYS A 11 1.17 6.35 0.50
C LYS A 11 2.43 5.68 -0.03
N LEU A 12 2.91 6.19 -1.17
CA LEU A 12 4.02 5.60 -1.92
C LEU A 12 5.23 6.51 -1.87
N PHE A 13 6.38 5.93 -1.53
CA PHE A 13 7.66 6.65 -1.42
C PHE A 13 8.74 5.92 -2.20
N GLY A 14 9.83 6.63 -2.53
CA GLY A 14 10.97 6.04 -3.20
C GLY A 14 10.76 5.75 -4.68
N GLY A 15 9.79 6.40 -5.31
CA GLY A 15 9.54 6.24 -6.74
C GLY A 15 8.58 5.11 -7.09
N ILE A 16 7.93 4.50 -6.10
CA ILE A 16 6.96 3.42 -6.37
C ILE A 16 5.81 3.93 -7.26
N ASP A 17 5.39 5.17 -7.09
CA ASP A 17 4.35 5.78 -7.91
C ASP A 17 4.75 5.82 -9.38
N LEU A 18 5.99 6.18 -9.67
CA LEU A 18 6.52 6.20 -11.04
C LEU A 18 6.66 4.79 -11.61
N ASP A 19 7.19 3.87 -10.80
CA ASP A 19 7.32 2.47 -11.21
C ASP A 19 5.96 1.84 -11.52
N SER A 20 4.93 2.30 -10.84
CA SER A 20 3.56 1.81 -11.02
C SER A 20 2.82 2.50 -12.15
N GLY A 21 3.42 3.53 -12.75
CA GLY A 21 2.80 4.28 -13.85
C GLY A 21 1.75 5.30 -13.41
N PHE A 22 1.77 5.73 -12.17
CA PHE A 22 0.82 6.70 -11.66
C PHE A 22 1.30 8.12 -11.92
N SER A 23 0.81 8.74 -12.99
CA SER A 23 1.25 10.07 -13.41
C SER A 23 0.65 11.21 -12.59
N GLU A 24 -0.47 10.97 -11.91
CA GLU A 24 -1.18 12.00 -11.15
C GLU A 24 -1.22 11.70 -9.66
N TYR A 25 -0.25 10.98 -9.17
CA TYR A 25 -0.20 10.63 -7.77
C TYR A 25 0.11 11.86 -6.91
N ASP A 26 -0.74 12.09 -5.90
CA ASP A 26 -0.53 13.18 -4.94
C ASP A 26 0.09 12.59 -3.66
N PRO A 27 1.36 12.90 -3.36
CA PRO A 27 2.03 12.33 -2.20
C PRO A 27 1.41 12.77 -0.85
N ASP A 28 0.73 13.88 -0.81
CA ASP A 28 0.09 14.35 0.42
C ASP A 28 -1.18 13.55 0.74
N LYS A 29 -1.92 13.20 -0.29
CA LYS A 29 -3.19 12.47 -0.12
C LYS A 29 -3.02 10.96 -0.17
N GLY A 30 -2.07 10.48 -0.97
CA GLY A 30 -1.90 9.06 -1.22
C GLY A 30 -3.03 8.50 -2.08
N LEU A 31 -3.19 7.20 -2.03
CA LEU A 31 -4.25 6.48 -2.74
C LEU A 31 -5.32 6.06 -1.74
N ASP A 32 -6.56 6.45 -2.00
CA ASP A 32 -7.70 5.97 -1.21
C ASP A 32 -8.27 4.74 -1.89
N LEU A 33 -8.17 3.60 -1.23
CA LEU A 33 -8.58 2.32 -1.80
C LEU A 33 -9.73 1.72 -1.00
N ALA A 34 -10.73 1.24 -1.72
CA ALA A 34 -11.82 0.47 -1.13
C ALA A 34 -11.54 -1.01 -1.37
N THR A 35 -11.66 -1.82 -0.34
CA THR A 35 -11.38 -3.24 -0.44
C THR A 35 -12.21 -4.03 0.58
N SER A 36 -11.91 -5.30 0.75
CA SER A 36 -12.64 -6.16 1.68
C SER A 36 -11.88 -6.31 2.99
N GLU A 37 -12.60 -6.35 4.09
CA GLU A 37 -12.02 -6.57 5.42
C GLU A 37 -11.22 -7.87 5.45
N GLY A 38 -10.04 -7.82 6.07
CA GLY A 38 -9.19 -8.99 6.24
C GLY A 38 -8.36 -9.37 5.03
N ILE A 39 -8.42 -8.60 3.95
CA ILE A 39 -7.58 -8.85 2.79
C ILE A 39 -6.12 -8.56 3.13
N ARG A 40 -5.22 -9.32 2.55
CA ARG A 40 -3.79 -9.10 2.79
C ARG A 40 -3.28 -7.92 1.99
N LEU A 41 -2.34 -7.18 2.59
CA LEU A 41 -1.77 -5.98 1.98
C LEU A 41 -1.23 -6.23 0.57
N ALA A 42 -0.49 -7.32 0.36
CA ALA A 42 0.06 -7.64 -0.96
C ALA A 42 -1.03 -7.77 -2.01
N LYS A 43 -2.17 -8.34 -1.65
CA LYS A 43 -3.30 -8.49 -2.57
C LYS A 43 -3.91 -7.14 -2.93
N VAL A 44 -4.06 -6.25 -1.94
CA VAL A 44 -4.59 -4.91 -2.17
C VAL A 44 -3.70 -4.15 -3.14
N LEU A 45 -2.39 -4.18 -2.90
CA LEU A 45 -1.43 -3.45 -3.74
C LEU A 45 -1.43 -4.00 -5.17
N LYS A 46 -1.47 -5.31 -5.32
CA LYS A 46 -1.52 -5.94 -6.63
C LYS A 46 -2.78 -5.53 -7.40
N THR A 47 -3.92 -5.56 -6.73
CA THR A 47 -5.20 -5.19 -7.34
C THR A 47 -5.23 -3.72 -7.75
N ALA A 48 -4.59 -2.87 -6.95
CA ALA A 48 -4.53 -1.43 -7.24
C ALA A 48 -3.49 -1.06 -8.30
N GLY A 49 -2.67 -2.01 -8.74
CA GLY A 49 -1.65 -1.74 -9.74
C GLY A 49 -0.36 -1.15 -9.17
N VAL A 50 -0.17 -1.23 -7.86
CA VAL A 50 1.05 -0.75 -7.22
C VAL A 50 2.17 -1.76 -7.43
N LYS A 51 3.30 -1.32 -8.00
CA LYS A 51 4.44 -2.18 -8.23
C LYS A 51 5.38 -2.16 -7.04
N VAL A 52 5.49 -3.30 -6.38
CA VAL A 52 6.39 -3.49 -5.25
C VAL A 52 7.28 -4.71 -5.52
N ASN A 53 8.37 -4.82 -4.78
CA ASN A 53 9.28 -5.95 -4.91
C ASN A 53 9.63 -6.50 -3.52
N ALA A 54 10.53 -7.48 -3.47
CA ALA A 54 10.90 -8.12 -2.20
C ALA A 54 11.58 -7.19 -1.21
N ASP A 55 12.17 -6.09 -1.72
CA ASP A 55 12.87 -5.11 -0.87
C ASP A 55 11.96 -4.01 -0.36
N THR A 56 10.73 -3.93 -0.83
CA THR A 56 9.79 -2.89 -0.40
C THR A 56 9.48 -3.03 1.08
N VAL A 57 9.53 -1.90 1.79
CA VAL A 57 9.25 -1.84 3.23
C VAL A 57 7.87 -1.24 3.43
N TYR A 58 7.11 -1.83 4.35
CA TYR A 58 5.74 -1.40 4.63
C TYR A 58 5.60 -0.96 6.08
N PHE A 59 4.82 0.11 6.29
CA PHE A 59 4.39 0.53 7.61
C PHE A 59 2.87 0.64 7.58
N VAL A 60 2.22 0.06 8.57
CA VAL A 60 0.78 0.15 8.74
C VAL A 60 0.51 0.90 10.04
N ASN A 61 -0.12 2.05 9.94
CA ASN A 61 -0.42 2.91 11.09
C ASN A 61 0.83 3.23 11.92
N GLY A 62 1.96 3.44 11.22
CA GLY A 62 3.21 3.78 11.86
C GLY A 62 4.06 2.61 12.35
N ALA A 63 3.57 1.39 12.26
CA ALA A 63 4.29 0.20 12.68
C ALA A 63 4.78 -0.61 11.48
N LYS A 64 6.02 -1.06 11.51
CA LYS A 64 6.56 -1.87 10.43
C LYS A 64 5.74 -3.16 10.28
N ALA A 65 5.41 -3.49 9.04
CA ALA A 65 4.58 -4.65 8.73
C ALA A 65 5.11 -5.39 7.50
N GLY A 66 4.62 -6.59 7.29
CA GLY A 66 4.95 -7.36 6.10
C GLY A 66 3.82 -7.34 5.08
N PRO A 67 4.06 -7.91 3.88
CA PRO A 67 3.05 -7.92 2.82
C PRO A 67 1.85 -8.80 3.12
N ARG A 68 1.94 -9.67 4.12
CA ARG A 68 0.86 -10.60 4.48
C ARG A 68 -0.07 -10.07 5.56
N VAL A 69 0.17 -8.85 6.06
CA VAL A 69 -0.69 -8.28 7.09
C VAL A 69 -2.10 -8.07 6.54
N LYS A 70 -3.10 -8.34 7.37
CA LYS A 70 -4.50 -8.17 6.97
C LYS A 70 -4.94 -6.74 7.22
N MET A 71 -5.68 -6.19 6.27
CA MET A 71 -6.12 -4.80 6.32
C MET A 71 -7.41 -4.65 7.09
N LYS A 72 -7.53 -3.51 7.77
CA LYS A 72 -8.73 -3.11 8.51
C LYS A 72 -9.16 -1.73 8.05
N ASP A 73 -10.43 -1.42 8.28
CA ASP A 73 -10.96 -0.11 7.92
C ASP A 73 -10.17 1.01 8.59
N GLY A 74 -9.83 2.02 7.81
CA GLY A 74 -9.09 3.18 8.31
C GLY A 74 -7.58 3.02 8.37
N ASP A 75 -7.04 1.87 7.95
CA ASP A 75 -5.60 1.67 7.96
C ASP A 75 -4.91 2.64 6.99
N THR A 76 -3.76 3.16 7.43
CA THR A 76 -2.86 3.95 6.59
C THR A 76 -1.59 3.16 6.36
N VAL A 77 -1.27 2.93 5.10
CA VAL A 77 -0.11 2.12 4.71
C VAL A 77 0.93 3.01 4.03
N PHE A 78 2.18 2.88 4.46
CA PHE A 78 3.31 3.53 3.79
C PHE A 78 4.12 2.44 3.10
N CYS A 79 4.32 2.59 1.79
CA CYS A 79 5.15 1.69 1.00
C CYS A 79 6.41 2.45 0.61
N MET A 80 7.56 1.93 0.98
CA MET A 80 8.85 2.58 0.73
C MET A 80 9.76 1.66 -0.05
N LYS A 81 10.29 2.16 -1.15
CA LYS A 81 11.30 1.46 -1.91
C LYS A 81 12.66 1.96 -1.43
N PRO A 82 13.48 1.09 -0.81
CA PRO A 82 14.79 1.53 -0.36
C PRO A 82 15.62 2.02 -1.54
N LEU A 83 16.41 3.07 -1.31
CA LEU A 83 17.36 3.49 -2.32
C LEU A 83 18.39 2.37 -2.48
N ALA A 84 18.69 2.06 -3.74
CA ALA A 84 19.73 1.07 -4.00
C ALA A 84 20.98 1.55 -3.28
N GLY A 85 21.37 0.84 -2.27
CA GLY A 85 22.55 1.16 -1.50
C GLY A 85 23.74 1.13 -2.42
N GLY A 86 24.19 2.28 -2.74
CA GLY A 86 25.37 2.36 -3.57
C GLY A 86 26.52 1.61 -2.97
#